data_040deb3456bd3926b336ac5e13862830
#
_entry.id   040deb3456bd3926b336ac5e13862830
#
_cell.length_a   1.000
_cell.length_b   1.000
_cell.length_c   1.000
_cell.angle_alpha   90.00
_cell.angle_beta   90.00
_cell.angle_gamma   90.00
#
_symmetry.space_group_name_H-M   'P 1'
#
loop_
_entity.id
_entity.type
_entity.pdbx_description
1 polymer ?
#
loop_
_entity_poly.entity_id
_entity_poly.type
_entity_poly.pdbx_seq_one_letter_code
_entity_poly.pdbx_strand_id
1 'polypeptide(L)'
;MIHNQELERQMLAALIKFPSCFGDISGLIDEFDFFAGSGSFVHRTIFKIIRKIQEDEACKSLDEIVLIERLRNSNISFVDNIDIGDYIKSLLLKKVTESSALSVGKELKTYSVRRSISEACDKISSEMFKDKGSSLPEIIKK
;
A
#
# COMPACT_ATOMS: atom_id res chain seq x y z
N MET A 1 13.36 0.69 7.78
CA MET A 1 12.58 1.30 6.71
C MET A 1 11.24 1.78 7.25
N ILE A 2 10.77 2.94 6.80
CA ILE A 2 9.59 3.59 7.37
C ILE A 2 8.32 3.02 6.76
N HIS A 3 7.62 2.19 7.50
CA HIS A 3 6.32 1.66 7.11
C HIS A 3 5.58 1.14 8.34
N ASN A 4 4.29 0.88 8.19
CA ASN A 4 3.46 0.32 9.25
C ASN A 4 2.49 -0.70 8.65
N GLN A 5 2.85 -1.97 8.76
CA GLN A 5 2.05 -3.06 8.17
C GLN A 5 0.65 -3.16 8.78
N GLU A 6 0.53 -2.90 10.08
CA GLU A 6 -0.77 -2.94 10.74
C GLU A 6 -1.70 -1.86 10.18
N LEU A 7 -1.16 -0.66 9.95
CA LEU A 7 -1.91 0.43 9.36
C LEU A 7 -2.35 0.09 7.92
N GLU A 8 -1.48 -0.55 7.15
CA GLU A 8 -1.81 -1.03 5.81
C GLU A 8 -2.93 -2.06 5.84
N ARG A 9 -2.88 -3.00 6.79
CA ARG A 9 -3.93 -4.00 6.97
C ARG A 9 -5.26 -3.35 7.35
N GLN A 10 -5.24 -2.37 8.24
CA GLN A 10 -6.45 -1.64 8.63
C GLN A 10 -7.05 -0.90 7.45
N MET A 11 -6.21 -0.27 6.61
CA MET A 11 -6.70 0.42 5.41
C MET A 11 -7.39 -0.54 4.45
N LEU A 12 -6.75 -1.67 4.16
CA LEU A 12 -7.33 -2.68 3.28
C LEU A 12 -8.62 -3.26 3.86
N ALA A 13 -8.64 -3.54 5.17
CA ALA A 13 -9.83 -4.03 5.85
C ALA A 13 -10.99 -3.05 5.73
N ALA A 14 -10.72 -1.75 5.90
CA ALA A 14 -11.75 -0.72 5.76
C ALA A 14 -12.31 -0.67 4.33
N LEU A 15 -11.44 -0.77 3.33
CA LEU A 15 -11.88 -0.76 1.93
C LEU A 15 -12.72 -1.98 1.56
N ILE A 16 -12.41 -3.15 2.15
CA ILE A 16 -13.18 -4.36 1.89
C ILE A 16 -14.52 -4.33 2.61
N LYS A 17 -14.53 -3.90 3.88
CA LYS A 17 -15.74 -3.85 4.70
C LYS A 17 -16.68 -2.71 4.32
N PHE A 18 -16.11 -1.58 3.92
CA PHE A 18 -16.85 -0.36 3.61
C PHE A 18 -16.46 0.16 2.22
N PRO A 19 -16.84 -0.56 1.16
CA PRO A 19 -16.40 -0.19 -0.20
C PRO A 19 -16.86 1.19 -0.63
N SER A 20 -17.91 1.74 -0.03
CA SER A 20 -18.37 3.09 -0.31
C SER A 20 -17.34 4.17 0.04
N CYS A 21 -16.37 3.86 0.91
CA CYS A 21 -15.29 4.78 1.26
C CYS A 21 -14.23 4.90 0.17
N PHE A 22 -14.24 4.01 -0.82
CA PHE A 22 -13.17 3.96 -1.81
C PHE A 22 -12.99 5.28 -2.57
N GLY A 23 -14.09 5.95 -2.89
CA GLY A 23 -14.02 7.23 -3.59
C GLY A 23 -13.18 8.27 -2.86
N ASP A 24 -13.39 8.40 -1.55
CA ASP A 24 -12.63 9.36 -0.73
C ASP A 24 -11.18 8.91 -0.55
N ILE A 25 -10.98 7.61 -0.35
CA ILE A 25 -9.65 7.05 -0.13
C ILE A 25 -8.79 7.12 -1.40
N SER A 26 -9.38 6.84 -2.57
CA SER A 26 -8.66 6.85 -3.84
C SER A 26 -8.14 8.24 -4.23
N GLY A 27 -8.76 9.29 -3.70
CA GLY A 27 -8.27 10.66 -3.88
C GLY A 27 -7.10 11.01 -2.95
N LEU A 28 -6.83 10.18 -1.96
CA LEU A 28 -5.82 10.43 -0.94
C LEU A 28 -4.59 9.55 -1.10
N ILE A 29 -4.77 8.27 -1.41
CA ILE A 29 -3.69 7.28 -1.54
C ILE A 29 -3.80 6.49 -2.82
N ASP A 30 -2.70 5.84 -3.21
CA ASP A 30 -2.65 4.88 -4.31
C ASP A 30 -1.86 3.64 -3.89
N GLU A 31 -1.61 2.71 -4.83
CA GLU A 31 -0.89 1.47 -4.51
C GLU A 31 0.55 1.71 -4.04
N PHE A 32 1.15 2.81 -4.44
CA PHE A 32 2.54 3.12 -4.07
C PHE A 32 2.69 3.61 -2.63
N ASP A 33 1.58 3.95 -1.98
CA ASP A 33 1.60 4.31 -0.56
C ASP A 33 1.74 3.09 0.34
N PHE A 34 1.50 1.89 -0.19
CA PHE A 34 1.78 0.65 0.50
C PHE A 34 3.24 0.25 0.28
N PHE A 35 3.89 -0.18 1.34
CA PHE A 35 5.30 -0.54 1.28
C PHE A 35 5.51 -1.78 0.38
N ALA A 36 6.50 -1.74 -0.52
CA ALA A 36 6.80 -2.82 -1.46
C ALA A 36 8.02 -3.64 -1.07
N GLY A 37 8.47 -3.55 0.16
CA GLY A 37 9.57 -4.37 0.64
C GLY A 37 9.19 -5.84 0.73
N SER A 38 10.14 -6.65 1.15
CA SER A 38 10.00 -8.10 1.24
C SER A 38 8.68 -8.53 1.89
N GLY A 39 7.83 -9.20 1.16
CA GLY A 39 6.54 -9.71 1.63
C GLY A 39 5.37 -8.73 1.57
N SER A 40 5.61 -7.45 1.30
CA SER A 40 4.56 -6.43 1.33
C SER A 40 3.95 -6.12 -0.02
N PHE A 41 4.44 -6.73 -1.07
CA PHE A 41 3.91 -6.56 -2.41
C PHE A 41 2.44 -6.93 -2.50
N VAL A 42 2.02 -7.79 -1.61
CA VAL A 42 0.65 -8.27 -1.48
C VAL A 42 -0.32 -7.13 -1.24
N HIS A 43 0.00 -6.20 -0.36
CA HIS A 43 -0.88 -5.08 -0.04
C HIS A 43 -1.11 -4.18 -1.24
N ARG A 44 -0.08 -3.90 -2.02
CA ARG A 44 -0.21 -3.14 -3.27
C ARG A 44 -1.14 -3.84 -4.25
N THR A 45 -0.98 -5.14 -4.39
CA THR A 45 -1.80 -5.93 -5.32
C THR A 45 -3.25 -5.99 -4.87
N ILE A 46 -3.50 -6.17 -3.58
CA ILE A 46 -4.85 -6.15 -3.04
C ILE A 46 -5.52 -4.79 -3.34
N PHE A 47 -4.81 -3.70 -3.07
CA PHE A 47 -5.34 -2.36 -3.34
C PHE A 47 -5.65 -2.16 -4.83
N LYS A 48 -4.74 -2.57 -5.71
CA LYS A 48 -4.94 -2.45 -7.16
C LYS A 48 -6.17 -3.20 -7.63
N ILE A 49 -6.40 -4.40 -7.09
CA ILE A 49 -7.55 -5.21 -7.48
C ILE A 49 -8.84 -4.62 -6.93
N ILE A 50 -8.84 -4.14 -5.70
CA ILE A 50 -9.99 -3.42 -5.14
C ILE A 50 -10.34 -2.21 -6.02
N ARG A 51 -9.33 -1.42 -6.39
CA ARG A 51 -9.52 -0.26 -7.26
C ARG A 51 -10.14 -0.66 -8.60
N LYS A 52 -9.63 -1.72 -9.21
CA LYS A 52 -10.14 -2.19 -10.49
C LYS A 52 -11.58 -2.63 -10.41
N ILE A 53 -11.96 -3.35 -9.35
CA ILE A 53 -13.33 -3.77 -9.13
C ILE A 53 -14.24 -2.55 -8.99
N GLN A 54 -13.83 -1.55 -8.22
CA GLN A 54 -14.62 -0.34 -8.02
C GLN A 54 -14.76 0.47 -9.30
N GLU A 55 -13.70 0.58 -10.09
CA GLU A 55 -13.73 1.32 -11.36
C GLU A 55 -14.60 0.62 -12.41
N ASP A 56 -14.49 -0.70 -12.52
CA ASP A 56 -15.17 -1.47 -13.55
C ASP A 56 -16.66 -1.69 -13.24
N GLU A 57 -17.00 -1.89 -11.98
CA GLU A 57 -18.34 -2.34 -11.58
C GLU A 57 -19.12 -1.31 -10.79
N ALA A 58 -18.49 -0.20 -10.39
CA ALA A 58 -19.10 0.84 -9.57
C ALA A 58 -19.85 0.25 -8.36
N CYS A 59 -19.28 -0.79 -7.76
CA CYS A 59 -19.95 -1.58 -6.74
C CYS A 59 -20.05 -0.87 -5.42
N LYS A 60 -21.25 -0.83 -4.85
CA LYS A 60 -21.48 -0.36 -3.48
C LYS A 60 -21.09 -1.44 -2.46
N SER A 61 -21.02 -2.69 -2.89
CA SER A 61 -20.59 -3.80 -2.05
C SER A 61 -19.51 -4.58 -2.77
N LEU A 62 -18.48 -4.94 -2.02
CA LEU A 62 -17.36 -5.73 -2.53
C LEU A 62 -17.57 -7.18 -2.11
N ASP A 63 -17.73 -8.08 -3.09
CA ASP A 63 -17.89 -9.49 -2.81
C ASP A 63 -16.53 -10.08 -2.45
N GLU A 64 -16.42 -10.62 -1.24
CA GLU A 64 -15.22 -11.27 -0.73
C GLU A 64 -14.74 -12.40 -1.65
N ILE A 65 -15.69 -13.21 -2.15
CA ILE A 65 -15.36 -14.34 -3.01
C ILE A 65 -14.75 -13.87 -4.33
N VAL A 66 -15.31 -12.82 -4.93
CA VAL A 66 -14.79 -12.25 -6.18
C VAL A 66 -13.39 -11.69 -5.95
N LEU A 67 -13.18 -10.98 -4.85
CA LEU A 67 -11.88 -10.42 -4.51
C LEU A 67 -10.83 -11.53 -4.37
N ILE A 68 -11.14 -12.58 -3.63
CA ILE A 68 -10.22 -13.69 -3.42
C ILE A 68 -9.88 -14.38 -4.74
N GLU A 69 -10.89 -14.61 -5.58
CA GLU A 69 -10.69 -15.25 -6.88
C GLU A 69 -9.77 -14.42 -7.79
N ARG A 70 -9.99 -13.12 -7.87
CA ARG A 70 -9.14 -12.24 -8.66
C ARG A 70 -7.72 -12.20 -8.13
N LEU A 71 -7.55 -12.23 -6.81
CA LEU A 71 -6.23 -12.27 -6.18
C LEU A 71 -5.50 -13.58 -6.51
N ARG A 72 -6.21 -14.70 -6.47
CA ARG A 72 -5.63 -16.00 -6.84
C ARG A 72 -5.17 -16.02 -8.30
N ASN A 73 -5.94 -15.41 -9.18
CA ASN A 73 -5.63 -15.35 -10.61
C ASN A 73 -4.50 -14.39 -10.95
N SER A 74 -4.10 -13.54 -10.02
CA SER A 74 -3.00 -12.59 -10.23
C SER A 74 -1.61 -13.19 -9.97
N ASN A 75 -1.53 -14.47 -9.62
CA ASN A 75 -0.28 -15.18 -9.37
C ASN A 75 0.57 -14.58 -8.25
N ILE A 76 -0.08 -14.07 -7.21
CA ILE A 76 0.65 -13.58 -6.04
C ILE A 76 1.15 -14.77 -5.25
N SER A 77 2.45 -14.82 -4.98
CA SER A 77 3.01 -15.77 -4.04
C SER A 77 3.30 -15.06 -2.72
N PHE A 78 2.85 -15.65 -1.63
CA PHE A 78 3.17 -15.17 -0.29
C PHE A 78 4.49 -15.79 0.15
N VAL A 79 5.34 -15.00 0.80
CA VAL A 79 6.64 -15.45 1.27
C VAL A 79 6.51 -16.60 2.28
N ASP A 80 5.42 -16.61 3.06
CA ASP A 80 5.19 -17.58 4.13
C ASP A 80 4.19 -18.68 3.76
N ASN A 81 3.93 -18.89 2.48
CA ASN A 81 2.94 -19.88 2.00
C ASN A 81 1.55 -19.72 2.61
N ILE A 82 1.18 -18.49 2.93
CA ILE A 82 -0.14 -18.18 3.47
C ILE A 82 -1.14 -18.17 2.30
N ASP A 83 -2.27 -18.83 2.47
CA ASP A 83 -3.34 -18.77 1.49
C ASP A 83 -3.95 -17.37 1.44
N ILE A 84 -4.12 -16.83 0.22
CA ILE A 84 -4.68 -15.48 0.06
C ILE A 84 -6.10 -15.38 0.61
N GLY A 85 -6.90 -16.44 0.48
CA GLY A 85 -8.24 -16.47 1.04
C GLY A 85 -8.23 -16.33 2.54
N ASP A 86 -7.33 -17.04 3.22
CA ASP A 86 -7.17 -16.95 4.68
C ASP A 86 -6.68 -15.57 5.09
N TYR A 87 -5.79 -14.97 4.30
CA TYR A 87 -5.29 -13.63 4.58
C TYR A 87 -6.41 -12.59 4.50
N ILE A 88 -7.23 -12.63 3.45
CA ILE A 88 -8.38 -11.73 3.31
C ILE A 88 -9.36 -11.91 4.46
N LYS A 89 -9.63 -13.15 4.87
CA LYS A 89 -10.49 -13.42 6.02
C LYS A 89 -9.92 -12.82 7.30
N SER A 90 -8.59 -12.88 7.46
CA SER A 90 -7.94 -12.27 8.63
C SER A 90 -8.09 -10.75 8.64
N LEU A 91 -8.07 -10.11 7.47
CA LEU A 91 -8.32 -8.67 7.38
C LEU A 91 -9.75 -8.33 7.79
N LEU A 92 -10.72 -9.16 7.42
CA LEU A 92 -12.11 -8.95 7.77
C LEU A 92 -12.38 -9.04 9.27
N LEU A 93 -11.50 -9.67 10.03
CA LEU A 93 -11.58 -9.74 11.49
C LEU A 93 -11.07 -8.47 12.17
N LYS A 94 -10.43 -7.57 11.46
CA LYS A 94 -9.94 -6.32 12.02
C LYS A 94 -11.10 -5.42 12.42
N LYS A 95 -10.96 -4.76 13.58
CA LYS A 95 -11.96 -3.83 14.07
C LYS A 95 -11.70 -2.44 13.49
N VAL A 96 -12.29 -2.19 12.33
CA VAL A 96 -12.22 -0.88 11.69
C VAL A 96 -13.63 -0.34 11.52
N THR A 97 -13.76 0.98 11.52
CA THR A 97 -15.04 1.64 11.31
C THR A 97 -15.00 2.46 10.03
N GLU A 98 -16.16 2.69 9.43
CA GLU A 98 -16.26 3.54 8.24
C GLU A 98 -15.74 4.95 8.52
N SER A 99 -16.07 5.50 9.69
CA SER A 99 -15.63 6.84 10.08
C SER A 99 -14.13 6.95 10.29
N SER A 100 -13.44 5.86 10.61
CA SER A 100 -11.99 5.87 10.81
C SER A 100 -11.19 5.66 9.52
N ALA A 101 -11.84 5.23 8.44
CA ALA A 101 -11.15 4.89 7.19
C ALA A 101 -10.31 6.05 6.65
N LEU A 102 -10.86 7.25 6.63
CA LEU A 102 -10.14 8.42 6.14
C LEU A 102 -8.94 8.78 7.01
N SER A 103 -9.08 8.68 8.33
CA SER A 103 -7.97 8.88 9.26
C SER A 103 -6.85 7.88 9.04
N VAL A 104 -7.19 6.62 8.85
CA VAL A 104 -6.22 5.58 8.54
C VAL A 104 -5.49 5.89 7.24
N GLY A 105 -6.23 6.32 6.22
CA GLY A 105 -5.64 6.72 4.94
C GLY A 105 -4.66 7.87 5.06
N LYS A 106 -5.02 8.89 5.86
CA LYS A 106 -4.14 10.04 6.10
C LYS A 106 -2.85 9.61 6.81
N GLU A 107 -2.95 8.74 7.81
CA GLU A 107 -1.78 8.23 8.50
C GLU A 107 -0.90 7.39 7.57
N LEU A 108 -1.52 6.55 6.75
CA LEU A 108 -0.79 5.76 5.76
C LEU A 108 -0.03 6.67 4.79
N LYS A 109 -0.66 7.75 4.32
CA LYS A 109 -0.01 8.75 3.47
C LYS A 109 1.17 9.39 4.16
N THR A 110 1.05 9.69 5.45
CA THR A 110 2.14 10.27 6.24
C THR A 110 3.37 9.33 6.27
N TYR A 111 3.15 8.05 6.51
CA TYR A 111 4.23 7.06 6.48
C TYR A 111 4.86 6.95 5.10
N SER A 112 4.04 6.97 4.06
CA SER A 112 4.50 6.90 2.66
C SER A 112 5.38 8.10 2.31
N VAL A 113 4.96 9.31 2.69
CA VAL A 113 5.73 10.54 2.45
C VAL A 113 7.06 10.49 3.22
N ARG A 114 7.03 10.07 4.48
CA ARG A 114 8.26 9.93 5.27
C ARG A 114 9.23 8.94 4.65
N ARG A 115 8.71 7.82 4.15
CA ARG A 115 9.52 6.82 3.48
C ARG A 115 10.16 7.39 2.22
N SER A 116 9.40 8.13 1.41
CA SER A 116 9.91 8.75 0.19
C SER A 116 11.01 9.76 0.48
N ILE A 117 10.85 10.56 1.53
CA ILE A 117 11.87 11.52 1.96
C ILE A 117 13.12 10.79 2.42
N SER A 118 12.97 9.75 3.24
CA SER A 118 14.08 8.95 3.74
C SER A 118 14.85 8.28 2.60
N GLU A 119 14.14 7.70 1.64
CA GLU A 119 14.76 7.07 0.47
C GLU A 119 15.51 8.09 -0.39
N ALA A 120 14.96 9.28 -0.58
CA ALA A 120 15.63 10.36 -1.31
C ALA A 120 16.91 10.81 -0.60
N CYS A 121 16.87 10.94 0.72
CA CYS A 121 18.04 11.30 1.52
C CYS A 121 19.11 10.21 1.44
N ASP A 122 18.74 8.97 1.53
CA ASP A 122 19.67 7.83 1.42
C ASP A 122 20.32 7.78 0.03
N LYS A 123 19.54 8.04 -1.01
CA LYS A 123 20.04 8.08 -2.38
C LYS A 123 21.05 9.20 -2.57
N ILE A 124 20.77 10.40 -2.08
CA ILE A 124 21.69 11.53 -2.16
C ILE A 124 22.98 11.22 -1.41
N SER A 125 22.86 10.68 -0.21
CA SER A 125 24.01 10.29 0.59
C SER A 125 24.87 9.25 -0.11
N SER A 126 24.25 8.23 -0.69
CA SER A 126 24.91 7.18 -1.45
C SER A 126 25.65 7.74 -2.68
N GLU A 127 25.02 8.67 -3.41
CA GLU A 127 25.65 9.32 -4.57
C GLU A 127 26.86 10.16 -4.18
N MET A 128 26.76 10.86 -3.07
CA MET A 128 27.90 11.64 -2.55
C MET A 128 29.09 10.74 -2.21
N PHE A 129 28.84 9.57 -1.64
CA PHE A 129 29.92 8.60 -1.36
C PHE A 129 30.48 7.98 -2.62
N LYS A 130 29.69 7.75 -3.65
CA LYS A 130 30.14 7.23 -4.93
C LYS A 130 31.02 8.22 -5.69
N ASP A 131 30.75 9.51 -5.55
CA ASP A 131 31.50 10.58 -6.20
C ASP A 131 32.67 11.05 -5.34
N LYS A 132 33.34 10.16 -4.71
CA LYS A 132 34.39 10.36 -3.71
C LYS A 132 35.66 10.96 -4.24
N GLY A 133 35.79 11.50 -5.26
CA GLY A 133 36.93 12.26 -5.78
C GLY A 133 36.47 13.51 -6.51
N SER A 134 35.18 13.68 -6.60
CA SER A 134 34.59 14.84 -7.28
C SER A 134 34.63 16.05 -6.36
N SER A 135 34.86 17.23 -6.94
CA SER A 135 34.75 18.46 -6.19
C SER A 135 33.30 18.75 -5.82
N LEU A 136 33.10 19.44 -4.71
CA LEU A 136 31.78 19.80 -4.24
C LEU A 136 30.94 20.55 -5.30
N PRO A 137 31.51 21.51 -6.07
CA PRO A 137 30.77 22.17 -7.13
C PRO A 137 30.25 21.23 -8.22
N GLU A 138 30.97 20.17 -8.55
CA GLU A 138 30.53 19.19 -9.54
C GLU A 138 29.33 18.39 -9.01
N ILE A 139 29.34 18.03 -7.75
CA ILE A 139 28.23 17.32 -7.12
C ILE A 139 26.98 18.20 -7.12
N ILE A 140 27.12 19.46 -6.81
CA ILE A 140 26.02 20.42 -6.75
C ILE A 140 25.43 20.68 -8.14
N LYS A 141 26.24 20.69 -9.17
CA LYS A 141 25.79 20.92 -10.56
C LYS A 141 24.98 19.77 -11.13
N LYS A 142 25.10 18.60 -10.56
CA LYS A 142 24.31 17.44 -10.96
C LYS A 142 22.93 17.47 -10.30
#